data_b89e1fa117866570e5c102aaed890bb1
#
_entry.id   b89e1fa117866570e5c102aaed890bb1
#
_cell.length_a   1.000
_cell.length_b   1.000
_cell.length_c   1.000
_cell.angle_alpha   90.00
_cell.angle_beta   90.00
_cell.angle_gamma   90.00
#
_symmetry.space_group_name_H-M   'P 1'
#
loop_
_entity.id
_entity.type
_entity.pdbx_description
1 polymer ?
#
loop_
_entity_poly.entity_id
_entity_poly.type
_entity_poly.pdbx_seq_one_letter_code
_entity_poly.pdbx_strand_id
1 'polypeptide(L)'
;MTNDKVIMLIEAKIQPQRREELLGAARQYLPLVRAERGVEAFYITARKDDPNTIVFYEIYRSQAAQDFHLQQDFTKAFLTTLKNAQVGDRVRTNLIELIPEGQAHSK
;
A
#
# COMPACT_ATOMS: atom_id res chain seq x y z
N MET A 1 7.04 -22.85 3.91
CA MET A 1 6.84 -22.58 3.39
C MET A 1 6.04 -21.79 3.19
N THR A 2 5.48 -21.42 3.25
CA THR A 2 4.72 -20.77 2.79
C THR A 2 4.19 -19.54 3.22
N ASN A 3 4.39 -18.89 4.28
CA ASN A 3 3.93 -17.61 4.67
C ASN A 3 4.99 -16.57 4.48
N ASP A 4 5.52 -16.54 3.27
CA ASP A 4 6.53 -15.56 2.93
C ASP A 4 5.93 -14.24 2.50
N LYS A 5 4.63 -14.15 2.43
CA LYS A 5 3.98 -12.91 2.00
C LYS A 5 4.21 -11.79 2.99
N VAL A 6 4.31 -10.58 2.46
CA VAL A 6 4.32 -9.36 3.26
C VAL A 6 2.97 -8.71 3.08
N ILE A 7 2.23 -8.58 4.17
CA ILE A 7 0.88 -8.00 4.16
C ILE A 7 0.87 -6.84 5.14
N MET A 8 0.37 -5.69 4.70
CA MET A 8 0.38 -4.54 5.58
C MET A 8 -0.75 -3.58 5.28
N LEU A 9 -1.15 -2.84 6.31
CA LEU A 9 -1.97 -1.66 6.19
C LEU A 9 -1.12 -0.46 6.54
N ILE A 10 -1.28 0.63 5.79
CA ILE A 10 -0.63 1.89 6.11
C ILE A 10 -1.71 2.95 6.14
N GLU A 11 -1.81 3.68 7.24
CA GLU A 11 -2.74 4.78 7.37
C GLU A 11 -1.99 6.09 7.43
N ALA A 12 -2.42 7.05 6.64
CA ALA A 12 -1.82 8.38 6.60
C ALA A 12 -2.93 9.42 6.62
N LYS A 13 -2.91 10.27 7.63
CA LYS A 13 -3.81 11.43 7.64
C LYS A 13 -3.17 12.50 6.79
N ILE A 14 -3.95 13.09 5.89
CA ILE A 14 -3.40 14.08 4.96
C ILE A 14 -4.08 15.44 5.15
N GLN A 15 -3.38 16.47 4.72
CA GLN A 15 -3.90 17.84 4.71
C GLN A 15 -5.00 17.92 3.65
N PRO A 16 -6.20 18.44 4.00
CA PRO A 16 -7.29 18.51 3.03
C PRO A 16 -6.93 19.24 1.75
N GLN A 17 -6.13 20.30 1.83
CA GLN A 17 -5.75 21.08 0.66
C GLN A 17 -4.77 20.34 -0.25
N ARG A 18 -4.18 19.25 0.23
CA ARG A 18 -3.25 18.44 -0.56
C ARG A 18 -3.90 17.19 -1.14
N ARG A 19 -5.17 16.96 -0.82
CA ARG A 19 -5.83 15.72 -1.17
C ARG A 19 -5.88 15.48 -2.68
N GLU A 20 -6.28 16.51 -3.44
CA GLU A 20 -6.42 16.33 -4.89
C GLU A 20 -5.07 16.09 -5.57
N GLU A 21 -4.02 16.75 -5.10
CA GLU A 21 -2.68 16.51 -5.60
C GLU A 21 -2.27 15.06 -5.36
N LEU A 22 -2.52 14.55 -4.15
CA LEU A 22 -2.18 13.18 -3.80
C LEU A 22 -2.97 12.18 -4.63
N LEU A 23 -4.28 12.41 -4.81
CA LEU A 23 -5.10 11.50 -5.59
C LEU A 23 -4.69 11.50 -7.07
N GLY A 24 -4.28 12.65 -7.60
CA GLY A 24 -3.75 12.70 -8.95
C GLY A 24 -2.49 11.86 -9.10
N ALA A 25 -1.57 11.97 -8.14
CA ALA A 25 -0.37 11.15 -8.14
C ALA A 25 -0.71 9.67 -7.99
N ALA A 26 -1.70 9.35 -7.14
CA ALA A 26 -2.09 7.96 -6.91
C ALA A 26 -2.68 7.32 -8.16
N ARG A 27 -3.45 8.07 -8.94
CA ARG A 27 -4.03 7.55 -10.19
C ARG A 27 -2.96 7.12 -11.19
N GLN A 28 -1.84 7.84 -11.21
CA GLN A 28 -0.73 7.50 -12.10
C GLN A 28 0.13 6.39 -11.52
N TYR A 29 0.25 6.36 -10.20
CA TYR A 29 1.09 5.41 -9.49
C TYR A 29 0.53 3.99 -9.50
N LEU A 30 -0.79 3.85 -9.26
CA LEU A 30 -1.40 2.55 -9.03
C LEU A 30 -1.21 1.55 -10.17
N PRO A 31 -1.39 1.94 -11.45
CA PRO A 31 -1.17 0.98 -12.54
C PRO A 31 0.27 0.49 -12.60
N LEU A 32 1.23 1.36 -12.28
CA LEU A 32 2.63 0.97 -12.29
C LEU A 32 2.93 -0.05 -11.20
N VAL A 33 2.36 0.15 -10.01
CA VAL A 33 2.51 -0.80 -8.91
C VAL A 33 1.90 -2.13 -9.29
N ARG A 34 0.69 -2.11 -9.84
CA ARG A 34 -0.03 -3.34 -10.17
C ARG A 34 0.62 -4.12 -11.29
N ALA A 35 1.49 -3.49 -12.07
CA ALA A 35 2.25 -4.18 -13.10
C ALA A 35 3.46 -4.94 -12.53
N GLU A 36 3.84 -4.70 -11.27
CA GLU A 36 4.96 -5.42 -10.65
C GLU A 36 4.53 -6.85 -10.33
N ARG A 37 5.35 -7.81 -10.75
CA ARG A 37 5.01 -9.22 -10.60
C ARG A 37 4.83 -9.66 -9.16
N GLY A 38 5.58 -9.06 -8.25
CA GLY A 38 5.54 -9.47 -6.86
C GLY A 38 4.42 -8.84 -6.06
N VAL A 39 3.65 -7.92 -6.64
CA VAL A 39 2.54 -7.27 -5.97
C VAL A 39 1.28 -8.10 -6.20
N GLU A 40 0.72 -8.67 -5.14
CA GLU A 40 -0.49 -9.49 -5.24
C GLU A 40 -1.75 -8.66 -5.04
N ALA A 41 -1.67 -7.63 -4.21
CA ALA A 41 -2.79 -6.71 -4.01
C ALA A 41 -2.23 -5.36 -3.61
N PHE A 42 -2.87 -4.31 -4.10
CA PHE A 42 -2.48 -2.96 -3.73
C PHE A 42 -3.72 -2.08 -3.89
N TYR A 43 -4.25 -1.62 -2.78
CA TYR A 43 -5.44 -0.78 -2.77
C TYR A 43 -5.13 0.54 -2.08
N ILE A 44 -5.53 1.63 -2.72
CA ILE A 44 -5.43 2.96 -2.15
C ILE A 44 -6.85 3.39 -1.84
N THR A 45 -7.16 3.48 -0.55
CA THR A 45 -8.52 3.74 -0.08
C THR A 45 -8.52 4.90 0.90
N ALA A 46 -9.70 5.30 1.32
CA ALA A 46 -9.87 6.27 2.40
C ALA A 46 -10.90 5.71 3.37
N ARG A 47 -10.84 6.14 4.61
CA ARG A 47 -11.86 5.77 5.58
C ARG A 47 -13.19 6.40 5.16
N LYS A 48 -14.26 5.63 5.33
CA LYS A 48 -15.59 6.18 5.02
C LYS A 48 -15.95 7.34 5.93
N ASP A 49 -15.49 7.27 7.19
CA ASP A 49 -15.83 8.30 8.16
C ASP A 49 -14.84 9.47 8.18
N ASP A 50 -13.74 9.36 7.40
CA ASP A 50 -12.76 10.44 7.33
C ASP A 50 -12.03 10.36 5.99
N PRO A 51 -12.51 11.06 4.96
CA PRO A 51 -11.92 10.97 3.61
C PRO A 51 -10.47 11.48 3.53
N ASN A 52 -10.00 12.16 4.57
CA ASN A 52 -8.61 12.62 4.62
C ASN A 52 -7.70 11.67 5.37
N THR A 53 -8.19 10.48 5.73
CA THR A 53 -7.34 9.40 6.21
C THR A 53 -7.25 8.35 5.11
N ILE A 54 -6.07 8.29 4.49
CA ILE A 54 -5.82 7.37 3.38
C ILE A 54 -5.33 6.06 3.96
N VAL A 55 -5.88 4.95 3.48
CA VAL A 55 -5.50 3.62 3.94
C VAL A 55 -5.04 2.80 2.75
N PHE A 56 -3.78 2.36 2.82
CA PHE A 56 -3.19 1.51 1.80
C PHE A 56 -3.24 0.07 2.31
N TYR A 57 -3.75 -0.84 1.48
CA TYR A 57 -3.72 -2.27 1.79
C TYR A 57 -2.85 -2.94 0.75
N GLU A 58 -1.76 -3.58 1.20
CA GLU A 58 -0.70 -4.04 0.30
C GLU A 58 -0.34 -5.47 0.62
N ILE A 59 -0.23 -6.30 -0.42
CA ILE A 59 0.25 -7.67 -0.30
C ILE A 59 1.35 -7.89 -1.34
N TYR A 60 2.52 -8.27 -0.85
CA TYR A 60 3.66 -8.67 -1.69
C TYR A 60 3.90 -10.15 -1.49
N ARG A 61 4.28 -10.85 -2.56
CA ARG A 61 4.48 -12.30 -2.46
C ARG A 61 5.68 -12.67 -1.60
N SER A 62 6.61 -11.73 -1.35
CA SER A 62 7.81 -11.98 -0.56
C SER A 62 8.42 -10.66 -0.12
N GLN A 63 9.36 -10.73 0.81
CA GLN A 63 10.14 -9.56 1.21
C GLN A 63 10.94 -9.02 0.02
N ALA A 64 11.48 -9.91 -0.81
CA ALA A 64 12.24 -9.47 -1.99
C ALA A 64 11.35 -8.66 -2.93
N ALA A 65 10.08 -9.05 -3.07
CA ALA A 65 9.14 -8.32 -3.91
C ALA A 65 8.85 -6.93 -3.33
N GLN A 66 8.71 -6.82 -2.01
CA GLN A 66 8.53 -5.51 -1.39
C GLN A 66 9.78 -4.66 -1.56
N ASP A 67 10.96 -5.24 -1.37
CA ASP A 67 12.21 -4.50 -1.55
C ASP A 67 12.33 -3.97 -2.97
N PHE A 68 11.97 -4.78 -3.95
CA PHE A 68 11.97 -4.37 -5.35
C PHE A 68 11.03 -3.17 -5.56
N HIS A 69 9.81 -3.27 -4.99
CA HIS A 69 8.83 -2.20 -5.09
C HIS A 69 9.37 -0.89 -4.52
N LEU A 70 10.00 -0.96 -3.37
CA LEU A 70 10.49 0.25 -2.70
C LEU A 70 11.68 0.89 -3.42
N GLN A 71 12.33 0.16 -4.33
CA GLN A 71 13.46 0.69 -5.09
C GLN A 71 13.05 1.37 -6.39
N GLN A 72 11.78 1.26 -6.78
CA GLN A 72 11.32 1.87 -8.02
C GLN A 72 11.26 3.38 -7.89
N ASP A 73 11.69 4.08 -8.94
CA ASP A 73 11.68 5.55 -8.91
C ASP A 73 10.27 6.10 -8.74
N PHE A 74 9.27 5.46 -9.39
CA PHE A 74 7.90 5.93 -9.26
C PHE A 74 7.37 5.74 -7.84
N THR A 75 7.85 4.72 -7.11
CA THR A 75 7.46 4.52 -5.71
C THR A 75 8.08 5.59 -4.83
N LYS A 76 9.37 5.86 -5.04
CA LYS A 76 10.04 6.92 -4.27
C LYS A 76 9.38 8.27 -4.49
N ALA A 77 9.02 8.56 -5.75
CA ALA A 77 8.34 9.82 -6.07
C ALA A 77 6.98 9.91 -5.39
N PHE A 78 6.20 8.82 -5.42
CA PHE A 78 4.89 8.80 -4.78
C PHE A 78 5.02 8.98 -3.27
N LEU A 79 5.98 8.30 -2.64
CA LEU A 79 6.18 8.42 -1.20
C LEU A 79 6.59 9.83 -0.80
N THR A 80 7.32 10.54 -1.65
CA THR A 80 7.64 11.95 -1.41
C THR A 80 6.38 12.80 -1.44
N THR A 81 5.52 12.59 -2.43
CA THR A 81 4.25 13.30 -2.51
C THR A 81 3.38 13.01 -1.29
N LEU A 82 3.31 11.75 -0.87
CA LEU A 82 2.56 11.37 0.31
C LEU A 82 3.11 12.04 1.56
N LYS A 83 4.42 12.02 1.74
CA LYS A 83 5.05 12.63 2.92
C LYS A 83 4.74 14.11 2.97
N ASN A 84 4.75 14.79 1.83
CA ASN A 84 4.47 16.22 1.79
C ASN A 84 3.00 16.54 2.09
N ALA A 85 2.11 15.58 1.86
CA ALA A 85 0.69 15.76 2.10
C ALA A 85 0.26 15.35 3.52
N GLN A 86 1.02 14.47 4.18
CA GLN A 86 0.57 13.88 5.44
C GLN A 86 0.71 14.82 6.63
N VAL A 87 -0.13 14.57 7.62
CA VAL A 87 -0.10 15.25 8.91
C VAL A 87 0.35 14.22 9.93
N GLY A 88 1.51 14.47 10.55
CA GLY A 88 2.09 13.51 11.47
C GLY A 88 2.64 12.30 10.77
N ASP A 89 2.87 11.23 11.51
CA ASP A 89 3.50 10.03 10.99
C ASP A 89 2.46 9.05 10.46
N ARG A 90 2.86 8.29 9.45
CA ARG A 90 2.05 7.17 8.98
C ARG A 90 2.07 6.06 10.04
N VAL A 91 0.96 5.34 10.14
CA VAL A 91 0.85 4.20 11.02
C VAL A 91 0.86 2.95 10.16
N ARG A 92 1.84 2.09 10.39
CA ARG A 92 1.98 0.84 9.65
C ARG A 92 1.56 -0.32 10.55
N THR A 93 0.68 -1.17 10.05
CA THR A 93 0.26 -2.39 10.72
C THR A 93 0.67 -3.57 9.86
N ASN A 94 1.56 -4.41 10.37
CA ASN A 94 1.97 -5.61 9.67
C ASN A 94 1.00 -6.74 10.03
N LEU A 95 0.59 -7.49 9.01
CA LEU A 95 -0.38 -8.56 9.17
C LEU A 95 0.27 -9.87 8.76
N ILE A 96 -0.27 -10.96 9.28
CA ILE A 96 0.16 -12.30 8.91
C ILE A 96 -1.05 -13.10 8.47
N GLU A 97 -0.89 -13.87 7.41
CA GLU A 97 -1.95 -14.71 6.92
C GLU A 97 -2.12 -15.90 7.87
N LEU A 98 -3.30 -16.04 8.46
CA LEU A 98 -3.53 -17.14 9.40
C LEU A 98 -3.91 -18.44 8.71
N ILE A 99 -4.63 -18.33 7.60
CA ILE A 99 -5.06 -19.48 6.81
C ILE A 99 -4.52 -19.27 5.40
N PRO A 100 -3.43 -19.95 5.02
CA PRO A 100 -2.89 -19.82 3.68
C PRO A 100 -3.93 -20.22 2.63
N GLU A 101 -3.84 -19.57 1.47
CA GLU A 101 -4.83 -19.72 0.42
C GLU A 101 -5.07 -21.18 0.04
N GLY A 102 -4.01 -21.98 -0.08
CA GLY A 102 -4.14 -23.38 -0.42
C GLY A 102 -4.93 -24.16 0.62
N GLN A 103 -4.83 -23.79 1.90
CA GLN A 103 -5.56 -24.45 2.96
C GLN A 103 -7.01 -23.99 3.04
N ALA A 104 -7.27 -22.75 2.62
CA ALA A 104 -8.62 -22.21 2.64
C ALA A 104 -9.54 -22.96 1.71
N HIS A 105 -9.01 -23.64 0.69
CA HIS A 105 -9.79 -24.41 -0.27
C HIS A 105 -9.90 -25.87 0.08
N SER A 106 -9.29 -26.28 1.16
CA SER A 106 -9.37 -27.69 1.59
C SER A 106 -10.67 -27.91 2.32
N LYS A 107 -11.47 -28.81 1.83
CA LYS A 107 -12.73 -29.09 2.46
C LYS A 107 -12.94 -30.56 2.60
#